data_76a06524c2c2232415ad4ee84c261746
#
_entry.id   76a06524c2c2232415ad4ee84c261746
#
_cell.length_a   1.000
_cell.length_b   1.000
_cell.length_c   1.000
_cell.angle_alpha   90.00
_cell.angle_beta   90.00
_cell.angle_gamma   90.00
#
_symmetry.space_group_name_H-M   'P 1'
#
loop_
_entity.id
_entity.type
_entity.pdbx_description
1 polymer ?
#
loop_
_entity_poly.entity_id
_entity_poly.type
_entity_poly.pdbx_seq_one_letter_code
_entity_poly.pdbx_strand_id
1 'polypeptide(L)'
;MNETTTENTNRPFWQRIPLALQIVIALILAVVLGIALGAGHPNEANKAFIENLAIPSQLVLKALRALATPLIFVAVLHTLMTTHIPGRVGRRLGILLLTNTTVAILIGLFVANVLRPGTWRRFSAPGSTITAKQNLDPWGLFKDAIPEAILQPLVNNDVLQLIVVALSFGIVLRAIKSEQVAQGKTGYQAIEEVIGILFEAVIRI
;
A
#
# COMPACT_ATOMS: atom_id res chain seq x y z
N MET A 1 26.57 14.27 -41.79
CA MET A 1 25.80 15.48 -41.46
C MET A 1 25.32 15.26 -40.04
N ASN A 2 26.04 15.80 -39.07
CA ASN A 2 25.81 15.60 -37.64
C ASN A 2 24.78 16.65 -37.17
N GLU A 3 23.59 16.24 -36.87
CA GLU A 3 22.69 17.09 -36.08
C GLU A 3 22.91 16.82 -34.61
N THR A 4 23.77 17.62 -34.00
CA THR A 4 23.89 17.78 -32.56
C THR A 4 22.66 18.49 -32.04
N THR A 5 21.67 17.73 -31.56
CA THR A 5 20.56 18.26 -30.78
C THR A 5 21.12 18.81 -29.47
N THR A 6 21.25 20.12 -29.40
CA THR A 6 21.51 20.87 -28.18
C THR A 6 20.31 20.70 -27.24
N GLU A 7 20.41 19.75 -26.34
CA GLU A 7 19.45 19.57 -25.26
C GLU A 7 19.52 20.79 -24.33
N ASN A 8 18.46 21.56 -24.39
CA ASN A 8 18.28 22.83 -23.72
C ASN A 8 18.42 22.66 -22.18
N THR A 9 19.58 23.12 -21.64
CA THR A 9 20.00 23.01 -20.25
C THR A 9 19.27 23.93 -19.28
N ASN A 10 18.04 24.33 -19.56
CA ASN A 10 17.23 25.22 -18.71
C ASN A 10 16.23 24.46 -17.83
N ARG A 11 16.66 23.33 -17.28
CA ARG A 11 15.84 22.66 -16.25
C ARG A 11 16.00 23.42 -14.93
N PRO A 12 14.91 23.83 -14.26
CA PRO A 12 14.97 24.53 -12.99
C PRO A 12 15.75 23.67 -11.97
N PHE A 13 16.50 24.34 -11.12
CA PHE A 13 17.43 23.73 -10.13
C PHE A 13 16.80 22.57 -9.35
N TRP A 14 15.49 22.65 -9.07
CA TRP A 14 14.71 21.62 -8.38
C TRP A 14 14.64 20.27 -9.12
N GLN A 15 14.73 20.26 -10.45
CA GLN A 15 14.70 19.02 -11.23
C GLN A 15 16.05 18.28 -11.28
N ARG A 16 17.14 18.93 -10.83
CA ARG A 16 18.47 18.31 -10.73
C ARG A 16 18.69 17.55 -9.44
N ILE A 17 17.84 17.79 -8.45
CA ILE A 17 17.92 17.13 -7.14
C ILE A 17 17.20 15.79 -7.21
N PRO A 18 17.81 14.66 -6.84
CA PRO A 18 17.12 13.38 -6.80
C PRO A 18 15.91 13.46 -5.86
N LEU A 19 14.81 12.84 -6.27
CA LEU A 19 13.53 12.90 -5.58
C LEU A 19 13.65 12.51 -4.09
N ALA A 20 14.54 11.56 -3.79
CA ALA A 20 14.84 11.17 -2.42
C ALA A 20 15.39 12.34 -1.57
N LEU A 21 16.27 13.17 -2.15
CA LEU A 21 16.83 14.32 -1.43
C LEU A 21 15.77 15.41 -1.21
N GLN A 22 14.86 15.62 -2.17
CA GLN A 22 13.73 16.54 -2.01
C GLN A 22 12.82 16.13 -0.85
N ILE A 23 12.54 14.83 -0.72
CA ILE A 23 11.73 14.29 0.39
C ILE A 23 12.43 14.52 1.73
N VAL A 24 13.74 14.28 1.81
CA VAL A 24 14.52 14.50 3.04
C VAL A 24 14.53 15.98 3.42
N ILE A 25 14.74 16.89 2.47
CA ILE A 25 14.71 18.33 2.72
C ILE A 25 13.31 18.75 3.20
N ALA A 26 12.25 18.29 2.53
CA ALA A 26 10.87 18.58 2.93
C ALA A 26 10.56 18.06 4.34
N LEU A 27 11.06 16.88 4.68
CA LEU A 27 10.91 16.30 6.03
C LEU A 27 11.60 17.16 7.09
N ILE A 28 12.85 17.58 6.85
CA ILE A 28 13.58 18.44 7.78
C ILE A 28 12.86 19.78 7.97
N LEU A 29 12.41 20.41 6.88
CA LEU A 29 11.65 21.64 6.93
C LEU A 29 10.34 21.48 7.71
N ALA A 30 9.62 20.38 7.51
CA ALA A 30 8.39 20.07 8.24
C ALA A 30 8.65 19.92 9.75
N VAL A 31 9.73 19.24 10.14
CA VAL A 31 10.12 19.10 11.55
C VAL A 31 10.48 20.45 12.16
N VAL A 32 11.28 21.25 11.48
CA VAL A 32 11.67 22.59 11.97
C VAL A 32 10.44 23.49 12.13
N LEU A 33 9.56 23.52 11.14
CA LEU A 33 8.29 24.24 11.20
C LEU A 33 7.39 23.74 12.34
N GLY A 34 7.29 22.43 12.52
CA GLY A 34 6.51 21.84 13.61
C GLY A 34 7.02 22.25 14.99
N ILE A 35 8.34 22.26 15.19
CA ILE A 35 8.96 22.72 16.44
C ILE A 35 8.73 24.23 16.62
N ALA A 36 8.90 25.03 15.58
CA ALA A 36 8.73 26.49 15.63
C ALA A 36 7.27 26.91 15.92
N LEU A 37 6.30 26.14 15.44
CA LEU A 37 4.87 26.35 15.70
C LEU A 37 4.41 25.79 17.07
N GLY A 38 5.32 25.23 17.86
CA GLY A 38 5.01 24.73 19.19
C GLY A 38 4.22 23.42 19.21
N ALA A 39 4.55 22.47 18.34
CA ALA A 39 3.88 21.17 18.22
C ALA A 39 3.78 20.39 19.55
N GLY A 40 4.58 20.75 20.59
CA GLY A 40 4.49 20.18 21.93
C GLY A 40 3.42 20.83 22.83
N HIS A 41 3.12 22.10 22.61
CA HIS A 41 2.12 22.88 23.38
C HIS A 41 1.51 23.94 22.47
N PRO A 42 0.58 23.57 21.56
CA PRO A 42 0.00 24.52 20.63
C PRO A 42 -0.87 25.54 21.38
N ASN A 43 -0.53 26.83 21.23
CA ASN A 43 -1.42 27.91 21.65
C ASN A 43 -2.69 27.87 20.80
N GLU A 44 -3.82 28.34 21.35
CA GLU A 44 -5.11 28.34 20.65
C GLU A 44 -5.04 29.04 19.27
N ALA A 45 -4.23 30.09 19.14
CA ALA A 45 -4.00 30.80 17.88
C ALA A 45 -3.30 29.92 16.81
N ASN A 46 -2.41 29.01 17.23
CA ASN A 46 -1.67 28.14 16.32
C ASN A 46 -2.44 26.87 15.94
N LYS A 47 -3.43 26.46 16.75
CA LYS A 47 -4.24 25.28 16.49
C LYS A 47 -4.97 25.38 15.14
N ALA A 48 -5.68 26.47 14.91
CA ALA A 48 -6.41 26.68 13.66
C ALA A 48 -5.48 26.68 12.44
N PHE A 49 -4.28 27.24 12.57
CA PHE A 49 -3.29 27.23 11.50
C PHE A 49 -2.75 25.82 11.23
N ILE A 50 -2.44 25.05 12.27
CA ILE A 50 -1.96 23.67 12.16
C ILE A 50 -3.04 22.77 11.55
N GLU A 51 -4.30 22.91 11.96
CA GLU A 51 -5.44 22.18 11.40
C GLU A 51 -5.61 22.49 9.92
N ASN A 52 -5.56 23.76 9.53
CA ASN A 52 -5.64 24.17 8.11
C ASN A 52 -4.45 23.64 7.29
N LEU A 53 -3.26 23.62 7.88
CA LEU A 53 -2.06 23.08 7.23
C LEU A 53 -2.13 21.55 7.03
N ALA A 54 -2.90 20.86 7.86
CA ALA A 54 -3.12 19.41 7.73
C ALA A 54 -4.10 19.05 6.61
N ILE A 55 -4.99 19.98 6.18
CA ILE A 55 -6.01 19.72 5.15
C ILE A 55 -5.42 19.23 3.83
N PRO A 56 -4.40 19.89 3.22
CA PRO A 56 -3.81 19.41 1.97
C PRO A 56 -3.22 18.00 2.08
N SER A 57 -2.55 17.69 3.20
CA SER A 57 -1.96 16.37 3.41
C SER A 57 -3.03 15.29 3.55
N GLN A 58 -4.13 15.58 4.24
CA GLN A 58 -5.27 14.67 4.38
C GLN A 58 -5.96 14.43 3.03
N LEU A 59 -6.10 15.46 2.20
CA LEU A 59 -6.65 15.33 0.84
C LEU A 59 -5.79 14.43 -0.03
N VAL A 60 -4.46 14.63 -0.02
CA VAL A 60 -3.53 13.77 -0.76
C VAL A 60 -3.60 12.32 -0.28
N LEU A 61 -3.59 12.10 1.03
CA LEU A 61 -3.72 10.75 1.60
C LEU A 61 -5.06 10.10 1.24
N LYS A 62 -6.15 10.88 1.24
CA LYS A 62 -7.47 10.40 0.84
C LYS A 62 -7.51 10.03 -0.64
N ALA A 63 -6.91 10.86 -1.51
CA ALA A 63 -6.81 10.58 -2.94
C ALA A 63 -5.95 9.32 -3.20
N LEU A 64 -4.80 9.19 -2.53
CA LEU A 64 -3.97 7.99 -2.65
C LEU A 64 -4.70 6.71 -2.23
N ARG A 65 -5.44 6.74 -1.14
CA ARG A 65 -6.26 5.60 -0.70
C ARG A 65 -7.35 5.26 -1.70
N ALA A 66 -8.02 6.27 -2.26
CA ALA A 66 -9.07 6.07 -3.24
C ALA A 66 -8.56 5.42 -4.53
N LEU A 67 -7.32 5.73 -4.94
CA LEU A 67 -6.69 5.14 -6.12
C LEU A 67 -6.06 3.78 -5.85
N ALA A 68 -5.48 3.59 -4.65
CA ALA A 68 -4.79 2.35 -4.30
C ALA A 68 -5.73 1.14 -4.32
N THR A 69 -6.96 1.29 -3.84
CA THR A 69 -7.93 0.19 -3.73
C THR A 69 -8.30 -0.42 -5.08
N PRO A 70 -8.77 0.35 -6.09
CA PRO A 70 -9.07 -0.21 -7.40
C PRO A 70 -7.80 -0.71 -8.12
N LEU A 71 -6.65 -0.04 -7.91
CA LEU A 71 -5.38 -0.47 -8.48
C LEU A 71 -4.98 -1.86 -7.98
N ILE A 72 -5.01 -2.09 -6.66
CA ILE A 72 -4.67 -3.39 -6.07
C ILE A 72 -5.61 -4.47 -6.60
N PHE A 73 -6.90 -4.20 -6.65
CA PHE A 73 -7.89 -5.16 -7.13
C PHE A 73 -7.63 -5.59 -8.57
N VAL A 74 -7.51 -4.63 -9.47
CA VAL A 74 -7.30 -4.89 -10.90
C VAL A 74 -5.90 -5.48 -11.15
N ALA A 75 -4.86 -5.03 -10.43
CA ALA A 75 -3.51 -5.57 -10.53
C ALA A 75 -3.45 -7.07 -10.15
N VAL A 76 -4.12 -7.45 -9.06
CA VAL A 76 -4.19 -8.87 -8.64
C VAL A 76 -4.92 -9.71 -9.68
N LEU A 77 -6.08 -9.25 -10.18
CA LEU A 77 -6.83 -9.94 -11.24
C LEU A 77 -5.99 -10.09 -12.51
N HIS A 78 -5.39 -9.01 -12.98
CA HIS A 78 -4.55 -9.00 -14.18
C HIS A 78 -3.38 -9.98 -14.04
N THR A 79 -2.67 -9.93 -12.91
CA THR A 79 -1.54 -10.82 -12.64
C THR A 79 -1.95 -12.30 -12.62
N LEU A 80 -3.08 -12.63 -11.99
CA LEU A 80 -3.57 -14.02 -11.91
C LEU A 80 -4.00 -14.57 -13.29
N MET A 81 -4.52 -13.73 -14.15
CA MET A 81 -4.94 -14.13 -15.50
C MET A 81 -3.78 -14.23 -16.49
N THR A 82 -2.81 -13.33 -16.42
CA THR A 82 -1.70 -13.27 -17.39
C THR A 82 -0.51 -14.11 -16.99
N THR A 83 -0.25 -14.27 -15.68
CA THR A 83 0.95 -14.96 -15.19
C THR A 83 0.73 -16.47 -15.13
N HIS A 84 1.53 -17.22 -15.87
CA HIS A 84 1.55 -18.68 -15.77
C HIS A 84 2.62 -19.11 -14.76
N ILE A 85 2.20 -19.34 -13.52
CA ILE A 85 3.10 -19.81 -12.46
C ILE A 85 3.01 -21.34 -12.39
N PRO A 86 4.07 -22.08 -12.78
CA PRO A 86 4.11 -23.52 -12.57
C PRO A 86 3.98 -23.85 -11.08
N GLY A 87 3.19 -24.87 -10.70
CA GLY A 87 2.90 -25.19 -9.29
C GLY A 87 4.17 -25.45 -8.46
N ARG A 88 5.25 -25.94 -9.10
CA ARG A 88 6.56 -26.12 -8.44
C ARG A 88 7.19 -24.78 -8.03
N VAL A 89 7.08 -23.76 -8.87
CA VAL A 89 7.59 -22.40 -8.59
C VAL A 89 6.73 -21.74 -7.52
N GLY A 90 5.40 -21.87 -7.61
CA GLY A 90 4.47 -21.34 -6.60
C GLY A 90 4.74 -21.90 -5.20
N ARG A 91 4.96 -23.23 -5.09
CA ARG A 91 5.32 -23.85 -3.80
C ARG A 91 6.65 -23.34 -3.25
N ARG A 92 7.67 -23.17 -4.11
CA ARG A 92 8.98 -22.64 -3.71
C ARG A 92 8.88 -21.19 -3.23
N LEU A 93 8.11 -20.36 -3.93
CA LEU A 93 7.84 -18.99 -3.51
C LEU A 93 7.10 -18.94 -2.18
N GLY A 94 6.08 -19.79 -1.98
CA GLY A 94 5.35 -19.86 -0.71
C GLY A 94 6.27 -20.22 0.46
N ILE A 95 7.14 -21.22 0.30
CA ILE A 95 8.11 -21.61 1.34
C ILE A 95 9.08 -20.46 1.61
N LEU A 96 9.61 -19.79 0.58
CA LEU A 96 10.51 -18.66 0.75
C LEU A 96 9.86 -17.49 1.48
N LEU A 97 8.61 -17.15 1.14
CA LEU A 97 7.86 -16.09 1.81
C LEU A 97 7.62 -16.44 3.28
N LEU A 98 7.19 -17.67 3.56
CA LEU A 98 6.96 -18.13 4.93
C LEU A 98 8.24 -18.09 5.76
N THR A 99 9.35 -18.59 5.21
CA THR A 99 10.65 -18.56 5.86
C THR A 99 11.11 -17.12 6.13
N ASN A 100 11.02 -16.25 5.11
CA ASN A 100 11.39 -14.85 5.24
C ASN A 100 10.58 -14.13 6.33
N THR A 101 9.25 -14.35 6.34
CA THR A 101 8.37 -13.77 7.35
C THR A 101 8.70 -14.29 8.75
N THR A 102 8.94 -15.59 8.91
CA THR A 102 9.32 -16.18 10.20
C THR A 102 10.64 -15.60 10.71
N VAL A 103 11.65 -15.50 9.84
CA VAL A 103 12.95 -14.91 10.20
C VAL A 103 12.80 -13.43 10.58
N ALA A 104 12.01 -12.67 9.82
CA ALA A 104 11.74 -11.26 10.12
C ALA A 104 11.07 -11.08 11.49
N ILE A 105 10.09 -11.92 11.82
CA ILE A 105 9.42 -11.91 13.13
C ILE A 105 10.42 -12.24 14.25
N LEU A 106 11.25 -13.26 14.08
CA LEU A 106 12.25 -13.65 15.08
C LEU A 106 13.27 -12.52 15.32
N ILE A 107 13.77 -11.90 14.25
CA ILE A 107 14.67 -10.75 14.34
C ILE A 107 13.96 -9.57 15.04
N GLY A 108 12.72 -9.26 14.65
CA GLY A 108 11.95 -8.19 15.26
C GLY A 108 11.72 -8.40 16.75
N LEU A 109 11.35 -9.60 17.17
CA LEU A 109 11.21 -9.98 18.59
C LEU A 109 12.54 -9.90 19.34
N PHE A 110 13.63 -10.39 18.74
CA PHE A 110 14.95 -10.31 19.33
C PHE A 110 15.35 -8.83 19.56
N VAL A 111 15.23 -7.99 18.55
CA VAL A 111 15.53 -6.56 18.64
C VAL A 111 14.65 -5.87 19.70
N ALA A 112 13.34 -6.16 19.70
CA ALA A 112 12.42 -5.58 20.67
C ALA A 112 12.75 -5.98 22.12
N ASN A 113 13.16 -7.25 22.33
CA ASN A 113 13.54 -7.73 23.65
C ASN A 113 14.89 -7.19 24.14
N VAL A 114 15.86 -7.04 23.23
CA VAL A 114 17.22 -6.55 23.56
C VAL A 114 17.20 -5.04 23.77
N LEU A 115 16.64 -4.30 22.82
CA LEU A 115 16.64 -2.83 22.86
C LEU A 115 15.59 -2.25 23.79
N ARG A 116 14.50 -2.98 24.05
CA ARG A 116 13.38 -2.54 24.91
C ARG A 116 12.98 -1.07 24.70
N PRO A 117 12.68 -0.64 23.47
CA PRO A 117 12.47 0.78 23.15
C PRO A 117 11.35 1.42 23.96
N GLY A 118 10.39 0.64 24.45
CA GLY A 118 9.31 1.12 25.31
C GLY A 118 9.75 1.57 26.71
N THR A 119 10.96 1.20 27.16
CA THR A 119 11.47 1.60 28.47
C THR A 119 12.30 2.89 28.44
N TRP A 120 12.70 3.37 27.26
CA TRP A 120 13.59 4.53 27.08
C TRP A 120 12.90 5.87 27.33
N ARG A 121 11.58 5.91 27.21
CA ARG A 121 10.76 7.05 27.62
C ARG A 121 9.50 6.57 28.31
N ARG A 122 9.28 7.02 29.54
CA ARG A 122 7.97 7.01 30.15
C ARG A 122 7.16 8.09 29.45
N PHE A 123 6.47 7.74 28.37
CA PHE A 123 5.42 8.59 27.84
C PHE A 123 4.25 8.52 28.82
N SER A 124 4.32 9.33 29.90
CA SER A 124 3.13 9.69 30.64
C SER A 124 2.37 10.68 29.76
N ALA A 125 1.61 10.18 28.81
CA ALA A 125 0.56 10.96 28.19
C ALA A 125 -0.57 11.03 29.22
N PRO A 126 -0.88 12.20 29.81
CA PRO A 126 -1.99 12.31 30.73
C PRO A 126 -3.27 12.00 29.96
N GLY A 127 -3.94 10.92 30.31
CA GLY A 127 -5.25 10.55 29.75
C GLY A 127 -5.27 9.53 28.63
N SER A 128 -4.15 9.04 28.13
CA SER A 128 -4.14 7.89 27.23
C SER A 128 -4.11 6.61 28.06
N THR A 129 -5.27 6.14 28.50
CA THR A 129 -5.44 4.72 28.69
C THR A 129 -5.19 4.08 27.34
N ILE A 130 -3.94 3.66 27.08
CA ILE A 130 -3.68 2.66 26.07
C ILE A 130 -4.42 1.44 26.59
N THR A 131 -5.68 1.35 26.20
CA THR A 131 -6.39 0.10 26.30
C THR A 131 -5.60 -0.81 25.39
N ALA A 132 -4.74 -1.64 25.95
CA ALA A 132 -4.17 -2.80 25.29
C ALA A 132 -5.36 -3.74 25.01
N LYS A 133 -6.30 -3.27 24.19
CA LYS A 133 -7.48 -3.96 23.76
C LYS A 133 -7.21 -4.51 22.38
N GLN A 134 -6.32 -5.49 22.38
CA GLN A 134 -6.46 -6.56 21.40
C GLN A 134 -5.76 -7.78 21.97
N ASN A 135 -6.53 -8.58 22.68
CA ASN A 135 -6.32 -9.99 22.54
C ASN A 135 -6.28 -10.22 21.04
N LEU A 136 -5.09 -10.46 20.50
CA LEU A 136 -4.93 -10.94 19.14
C LEU A 136 -5.67 -12.27 19.09
N ASP A 137 -6.96 -12.20 18.74
CA ASP A 137 -7.73 -13.37 18.42
C ASP A 137 -7.43 -13.73 16.95
N PRO A 138 -6.61 -14.75 16.69
CA PRO A 138 -6.29 -15.15 15.31
C PRO A 138 -7.54 -15.53 14.54
N TRP A 139 -8.57 -16.04 15.22
CA TRP A 139 -9.85 -16.38 14.61
C TRP A 139 -10.68 -15.15 14.27
N GLY A 140 -10.61 -14.10 15.10
CA GLY A 140 -11.18 -12.79 14.78
C GLY A 140 -10.58 -12.21 13.50
N LEU A 141 -9.26 -12.18 13.40
CA LEU A 141 -8.56 -11.71 12.19
C LEU A 141 -8.92 -12.52 10.94
N PHE A 142 -9.14 -13.85 11.09
CA PHE A 142 -9.56 -14.70 9.97
C PHE A 142 -10.99 -14.41 9.54
N LYS A 143 -11.90 -14.19 10.50
CA LYS A 143 -13.29 -13.78 10.21
C LYS A 143 -13.35 -12.41 9.56
N ASP A 144 -12.57 -11.47 10.07
CA ASP A 144 -12.49 -10.10 9.55
C ASP A 144 -11.85 -10.03 8.14
N ALA A 145 -11.10 -11.06 7.74
CA ALA A 145 -10.55 -11.16 6.38
C ALA A 145 -11.62 -11.52 5.33
N ILE A 146 -12.77 -12.08 5.74
CA ILE A 146 -13.87 -12.44 4.84
C ILE A 146 -14.88 -11.29 4.83
N PRO A 147 -15.09 -10.61 3.70
CA PRO A 147 -16.04 -9.50 3.63
C PRO A 147 -17.47 -10.00 3.66
N GLU A 148 -18.37 -9.25 4.31
CA GLU A 148 -19.82 -9.52 4.33
C GLU A 148 -20.46 -9.25 2.97
N ALA A 149 -19.88 -8.36 2.17
CA ALA A 149 -20.31 -8.06 0.81
C ALA A 149 -19.11 -7.88 -0.12
N ILE A 150 -19.25 -8.33 -1.36
CA ILE A 150 -18.15 -8.36 -2.35
C ILE A 150 -17.55 -6.96 -2.63
N LEU A 151 -18.37 -5.92 -2.63
CA LEU A 151 -17.95 -4.54 -2.90
C LEU A 151 -17.54 -3.78 -1.64
N GLN A 152 -17.80 -4.31 -0.46
CA GLN A 152 -17.51 -3.66 0.81
C GLN A 152 -16.02 -3.31 0.98
N PRO A 153 -15.06 -4.18 0.63
CA PRO A 153 -13.64 -3.87 0.75
C PRO A 153 -13.20 -2.69 -0.12
N LEU A 154 -13.84 -2.48 -1.28
CA LEU A 154 -13.55 -1.35 -2.15
C LEU A 154 -14.03 -0.03 -1.52
N VAL A 155 -15.17 -0.04 -0.85
CA VAL A 155 -15.75 1.15 -0.21
C VAL A 155 -15.00 1.50 1.09
N ASN A 156 -14.68 0.50 1.89
CA ASN A 156 -14.00 0.67 3.18
C ASN A 156 -12.48 0.82 3.06
N ASN A 157 -11.92 0.62 1.88
CA ASN A 157 -10.47 0.56 1.64
C ASN A 157 -9.76 -0.49 2.52
N ASP A 158 -10.42 -1.62 2.76
CA ASP A 158 -9.84 -2.74 3.49
C ASP A 158 -9.03 -3.62 2.55
N VAL A 159 -7.72 -3.40 2.57
CA VAL A 159 -6.78 -4.06 1.65
C VAL A 159 -6.75 -5.57 1.84
N LEU A 160 -6.88 -6.08 3.09
CA LEU A 160 -6.86 -7.51 3.35
C LEU A 160 -8.07 -8.21 2.74
N GLN A 161 -9.26 -7.71 3.01
CA GLN A 161 -10.49 -8.23 2.44
C GLN A 161 -10.50 -8.09 0.92
N LEU A 162 -9.96 -6.98 0.39
CA LEU A 162 -9.86 -6.73 -1.04
C LEU A 162 -9.00 -7.79 -1.75
N ILE A 163 -7.85 -8.14 -1.16
CA ILE A 163 -6.97 -9.19 -1.70
C ILE A 163 -7.69 -10.54 -1.69
N VAL A 164 -8.43 -10.88 -0.64
CA VAL A 164 -9.18 -12.14 -0.56
C VAL A 164 -10.23 -12.20 -1.67
N VAL A 165 -10.99 -11.13 -1.90
CA VAL A 165 -11.96 -11.04 -2.98
C VAL A 165 -11.28 -11.13 -4.36
N ALA A 166 -10.21 -10.37 -4.58
CA ALA A 166 -9.47 -10.36 -5.84
C ALA A 166 -8.86 -11.74 -6.16
N LEU A 167 -8.30 -12.43 -5.16
CA LEU A 167 -7.79 -13.79 -5.32
C LEU A 167 -8.91 -14.77 -5.66
N SER A 168 -10.05 -14.70 -4.98
CA SER A 168 -11.21 -15.55 -5.25
C SER A 168 -11.69 -15.41 -6.69
N PHE A 169 -11.90 -14.17 -7.14
CA PHE A 169 -12.28 -13.89 -8.53
C PHE A 169 -11.20 -14.33 -9.53
N GLY A 170 -9.94 -14.02 -9.26
CA GLY A 170 -8.83 -14.34 -10.12
C GLY A 170 -8.63 -15.85 -10.30
N ILE A 171 -8.81 -16.65 -9.23
CA ILE A 171 -8.74 -18.11 -9.31
C ILE A 171 -9.88 -18.67 -10.17
N VAL A 172 -11.11 -18.17 -9.99
CA VAL A 172 -12.27 -18.59 -10.79
C VAL A 172 -12.10 -18.21 -12.25
N LEU A 173 -11.69 -16.96 -12.54
CA LEU A 173 -11.43 -16.51 -13.91
C LEU A 173 -10.34 -17.33 -14.59
N ARG A 174 -9.29 -17.67 -13.85
CA ARG A 174 -8.22 -18.55 -14.35
C ARG A 174 -8.72 -19.97 -14.63
N ALA A 175 -9.58 -20.52 -13.80
CA ALA A 175 -10.20 -21.82 -14.03
C ALA A 175 -11.06 -21.82 -15.31
N ILE A 176 -11.89 -20.77 -15.48
CA ILE A 176 -12.71 -20.57 -16.70
C ILE A 176 -11.81 -20.44 -17.93
N LYS A 177 -10.72 -19.66 -17.85
CA LYS A 177 -9.74 -19.55 -18.94
C LYS A 177 -9.16 -20.90 -19.33
N SER A 178 -8.73 -21.70 -18.36
CA SER A 178 -8.16 -23.03 -18.63
C SER A 178 -9.16 -23.99 -19.30
N GLU A 179 -10.42 -23.93 -18.87
CA GLU A 179 -11.49 -24.72 -19.47
C GLU A 179 -11.82 -24.28 -20.91
N GLN A 180 -11.93 -22.97 -21.14
CA GLN A 180 -12.20 -22.44 -22.49
C GLN A 180 -11.07 -22.73 -23.45
N VAL A 181 -9.82 -22.64 -23.02
CA VAL A 181 -8.65 -23.02 -23.81
C VAL A 181 -8.73 -24.52 -24.19
N ALA A 182 -9.06 -25.38 -23.25
CA ALA A 182 -9.23 -26.81 -23.51
C ALA A 182 -10.36 -27.12 -24.52
N GLN A 183 -11.41 -26.28 -24.57
CA GLN A 183 -12.53 -26.37 -25.47
C GLN A 183 -12.29 -25.65 -26.84
N GLY A 184 -11.13 -25.03 -27.04
CA GLY A 184 -10.83 -24.24 -28.23
C GLY A 184 -11.64 -22.94 -28.37
N LYS A 185 -12.25 -22.45 -27.29
CA LYS A 185 -13.01 -21.20 -27.26
C LYS A 185 -12.10 -20.00 -26.94
N THR A 186 -12.43 -18.84 -27.52
CA THR A 186 -11.63 -17.61 -27.39
C THR A 186 -12.28 -16.54 -26.48
N GLY A 187 -13.44 -16.83 -25.88
CA GLY A 187 -14.18 -15.86 -25.05
C GLY A 187 -13.40 -15.28 -23.85
N TYR A 188 -12.41 -16.04 -23.34
CA TYR A 188 -11.54 -15.56 -22.26
C TYR A 188 -10.66 -14.37 -22.68
N GLN A 189 -10.34 -14.22 -23.97
CA GLN A 189 -9.48 -13.15 -24.50
C GLN A 189 -10.13 -11.78 -24.28
N ALA A 190 -11.44 -11.68 -24.48
CA ALA A 190 -12.17 -10.43 -24.21
C ALA A 190 -12.11 -10.03 -22.74
N ILE A 191 -12.20 -10.98 -21.80
CA ILE A 191 -12.11 -10.70 -20.37
C ILE A 191 -10.68 -10.26 -20.01
N GLU A 192 -9.67 -10.92 -20.56
CA GLU A 192 -8.26 -10.60 -20.36
C GLU A 192 -7.92 -9.20 -20.88
N GLU A 193 -8.44 -8.85 -22.05
CA GLU A 193 -8.30 -7.53 -22.66
C GLU A 193 -8.96 -6.42 -21.82
N VAL A 194 -10.20 -6.64 -21.37
CA VAL A 194 -10.91 -5.68 -20.51
C VAL A 194 -10.14 -5.45 -19.20
N ILE A 195 -9.68 -6.51 -18.54
CA ILE A 195 -8.89 -6.39 -17.31
C ILE A 195 -7.55 -5.68 -17.59
N GLY A 196 -6.90 -5.94 -18.72
CA GLY A 196 -5.69 -5.25 -19.15
C GLY A 196 -5.91 -3.74 -19.36
N ILE A 197 -6.99 -3.37 -20.06
CA ILE A 197 -7.36 -1.96 -20.28
C ILE A 197 -7.69 -1.26 -18.95
N LEU A 198 -8.43 -1.92 -18.05
CA LEU A 198 -8.72 -1.37 -16.73
C LEU A 198 -7.45 -1.15 -15.91
N PHE A 199 -6.51 -2.09 -15.97
CA PHE A 199 -5.23 -1.98 -15.28
C PHE A 199 -4.42 -0.79 -15.81
N GLU A 200 -4.32 -0.65 -17.13
CA GLU A 200 -3.64 0.47 -17.76
C GLU A 200 -4.31 1.82 -17.46
N ALA A 201 -5.65 1.86 -17.46
CA ALA A 201 -6.40 3.06 -17.13
C ALA A 201 -6.12 3.54 -15.69
N VAL A 202 -6.11 2.61 -14.73
CA VAL A 202 -5.87 2.95 -13.32
C VAL A 202 -4.41 3.38 -13.08
N ILE A 203 -3.44 2.84 -13.83
CA ILE A 203 -2.03 3.29 -13.73
C ILE A 203 -1.83 4.69 -14.31
N ARG A 204 -2.63 5.08 -15.30
CA ARG A 204 -2.50 6.40 -15.97
C ARG A 204 -3.18 7.56 -15.22
N ILE A 205 -4.02 7.26 -14.23
CA ILE A 205 -4.65 8.25 -13.34
C ILE A 205 -3.65 8.75 -12.30
#